data_449f187f149fd4cbc61986148fe4bcd3
#
_entry.id   449f187f149fd4cbc61986148fe4bcd3
#
_cell.length_a   1.000
_cell.length_b   1.000
_cell.length_c   1.000
_cell.angle_alpha   90.00
_cell.angle_beta   90.00
_cell.angle_gamma   90.00
#
_symmetry.space_group_name_H-M   'P 1'
#
loop_
_entity.id
_entity.type
_entity.pdbx_description
1 polymer ?
#
loop_
_entity_poly.entity_id
_entity_poly.type
_entity_poly.pdbx_seq_one_letter_code
_entity_poly.pdbx_strand_id
1 'polypeptide(L)'
;IGIIHVFTFHGVLFDNYSLATSIHESRSLFFKNWKNVILSYLKFFGMFLLILVVGVVSIIVIPYYVSHWIMQAKFWYHYLIIMVVILGLIFIFLFTMIFIQAQAMCITRVYDECTLAGYQEEKFTTPVLFQKSFRFVISISLLASLLLGYVGAMIFDDLFPKEYTTDVIAHRGGGDLSTENTVESIRAAIEAGATASEIDVQRTADGHYVIFHDNTLKRLCNDPHTIQELTLEEIKKLRITAPDGHQVRIATLEEILNTAKDEIKLYIELKGKSAGMQMANDVYQMLVERNMVNQVRIISLNANLITQVEKMYPDVETEYLCYIAYGQLESMEVDAIGLEEELATTKRIDNLHDAGKKVDVWTANSFGSIIRFMVSNVDGIITDSVQLAISIKDGKSDSPDFIRLLRIFFPQF
;
A
#
# COMPACT_ATOMS: atom_id res chain seq x y z
N ILE A 1 -28.24 -24.57 -12.19
CA ILE A 1 -29.59 -24.32 -12.75
C ILE A 1 -29.47 -23.84 -14.20
N GLY A 2 -28.63 -22.83 -14.50
CA GLY A 2 -28.51 -22.23 -15.85
C GLY A 2 -28.21 -23.22 -16.99
N ILE A 3 -27.31 -24.18 -16.77
CA ILE A 3 -26.90 -25.13 -17.83
C ILE A 3 -28.01 -26.13 -18.22
N ILE A 4 -28.94 -26.44 -17.32
CA ILE A 4 -30.09 -27.35 -17.60
C ILE A 4 -31.11 -26.68 -18.52
N HIS A 5 -31.16 -25.36 -18.53
CA HIS A 5 -32.07 -24.53 -19.32
C HIS A 5 -31.38 -23.83 -20.48
N VAL A 6 -30.20 -24.32 -20.88
CA VAL A 6 -29.35 -23.68 -21.90
C VAL A 6 -30.04 -23.50 -23.24
N PHE A 7 -30.94 -24.43 -23.60
CA PHE A 7 -31.64 -24.41 -24.87
C PHE A 7 -33.01 -23.71 -24.85
N THR A 8 -33.44 -23.18 -23.69
CA THR A 8 -34.77 -22.56 -23.58
C THR A 8 -34.94 -21.40 -24.56
N PHE A 9 -33.92 -20.59 -24.75
CA PHE A 9 -33.96 -19.45 -25.65
C PHE A 9 -34.06 -19.87 -27.11
N HIS A 10 -33.40 -20.96 -27.48
CA HIS A 10 -33.50 -21.55 -28.83
C HIS A 10 -34.90 -22.08 -29.15
N GLY A 11 -35.53 -22.77 -28.21
CA GLY A 11 -36.90 -23.26 -28.39
C GLY A 11 -37.93 -22.16 -28.61
N VAL A 12 -37.76 -21.02 -27.91
CA VAL A 12 -38.63 -19.85 -28.12
C VAL A 12 -38.35 -19.16 -29.45
N LEU A 13 -37.10 -18.97 -29.84
CA LEU A 13 -36.73 -18.20 -31.01
C LEU A 13 -36.83 -18.97 -32.33
N PHE A 14 -36.43 -20.22 -32.32
CA PHE A 14 -36.32 -21.01 -33.56
C PHE A 14 -37.50 -21.97 -33.77
N ASP A 15 -38.04 -22.57 -32.69
CA ASP A 15 -39.10 -23.55 -32.77
C ASP A 15 -40.50 -22.99 -32.46
N ASN A 16 -40.59 -21.68 -32.16
CA ASN A 16 -41.82 -20.97 -31.78
C ASN A 16 -42.58 -21.60 -30.60
N TYR A 17 -41.86 -22.24 -29.68
CA TYR A 17 -42.45 -22.77 -28.47
C TYR A 17 -42.86 -21.69 -27.49
N SER A 18 -43.88 -21.97 -26.67
CA SER A 18 -44.12 -21.13 -25.48
C SER A 18 -42.94 -21.24 -24.51
N LEU A 19 -42.75 -20.23 -23.64
CA LEU A 19 -41.67 -20.26 -22.67
C LEU A 19 -41.71 -21.50 -21.77
N ALA A 20 -42.93 -21.92 -21.34
CA ALA A 20 -43.11 -23.10 -20.51
C ALA A 20 -42.71 -24.38 -21.25
N THR A 21 -43.10 -24.51 -22.53
CA THR A 21 -42.74 -25.64 -23.41
C THR A 21 -41.23 -25.65 -23.64
N SER A 22 -40.61 -24.49 -23.92
CA SER A 22 -39.17 -24.37 -24.14
C SER A 22 -38.35 -24.76 -22.90
N ILE A 23 -38.80 -24.41 -21.69
CA ILE A 23 -38.19 -24.87 -20.46
C ILE A 23 -38.23 -26.36 -20.29
N HIS A 24 -39.40 -26.97 -20.58
CA HIS A 24 -39.57 -28.42 -20.48
C HIS A 24 -38.71 -29.16 -21.50
N GLU A 25 -38.74 -28.74 -22.75
CA GLU A 25 -37.96 -29.35 -23.85
C GLU A 25 -36.45 -29.15 -23.63
N SER A 26 -36.02 -27.98 -23.19
CA SER A 26 -34.61 -27.73 -22.84
C SER A 26 -34.09 -28.72 -21.80
N ARG A 27 -34.88 -28.99 -20.76
CA ARG A 27 -34.52 -29.99 -19.73
C ARG A 27 -34.45 -31.40 -20.33
N SER A 28 -35.45 -31.79 -21.15
CA SER A 28 -35.50 -33.10 -21.80
C SER A 28 -34.26 -33.29 -22.68
N LEU A 29 -33.95 -32.35 -23.57
CA LEU A 29 -32.78 -32.38 -24.45
C LEU A 29 -31.48 -32.41 -23.65
N PHE A 30 -31.37 -31.63 -22.58
CA PHE A 30 -30.19 -31.66 -21.74
C PHE A 30 -29.96 -33.02 -21.12
N PHE A 31 -30.96 -33.62 -20.45
CA PHE A 31 -30.76 -34.90 -19.78
C PHE A 31 -30.54 -36.06 -20.78
N LYS A 32 -31.12 -35.98 -21.96
CA LYS A 32 -30.89 -36.96 -23.03
C LYS A 32 -29.45 -36.90 -23.58
N ASN A 33 -28.83 -35.69 -23.62
CA ASN A 33 -27.55 -35.45 -24.26
C ASN A 33 -26.49 -34.84 -23.32
N TRP A 34 -26.66 -34.95 -22.01
CA TRP A 34 -25.90 -34.23 -21.00
C TRP A 34 -24.36 -34.35 -21.14
N LYS A 35 -23.88 -35.56 -21.56
CA LYS A 35 -22.43 -35.78 -21.75
C LYS A 35 -21.87 -34.91 -22.88
N ASN A 36 -22.58 -34.82 -24.01
CA ASN A 36 -22.15 -34.02 -25.16
C ASN A 36 -22.25 -32.53 -24.86
N VAL A 37 -23.30 -32.12 -24.18
CA VAL A 37 -23.47 -30.72 -23.73
C VAL A 37 -22.34 -30.31 -22.81
N ILE A 38 -22.09 -31.07 -21.74
CA ILE A 38 -21.03 -30.77 -20.79
C ILE A 38 -19.66 -30.81 -21.46
N LEU A 39 -19.36 -31.79 -22.29
CA LEU A 39 -18.09 -31.92 -22.98
C LEU A 39 -17.82 -30.71 -23.92
N SER A 40 -18.85 -30.25 -24.64
CA SER A 40 -18.76 -29.09 -25.53
C SER A 40 -18.50 -27.82 -24.75
N TYR A 41 -19.17 -27.63 -23.61
CA TYR A 41 -18.90 -26.51 -22.71
C TYR A 41 -17.48 -26.56 -22.11
N LEU A 42 -17.02 -27.72 -21.67
CA LEU A 42 -15.66 -27.87 -21.13
C LEU A 42 -14.60 -27.58 -22.20
N LYS A 43 -14.78 -28.02 -23.42
CA LYS A 43 -13.89 -27.69 -24.55
C LYS A 43 -13.90 -26.19 -24.83
N PHE A 44 -15.08 -25.59 -24.90
CA PHE A 44 -15.25 -24.15 -25.14
C PHE A 44 -14.56 -23.31 -24.04
N PHE A 45 -14.92 -23.53 -22.77
CA PHE A 45 -14.34 -22.81 -21.67
C PHE A 45 -12.84 -23.05 -21.50
N GLY A 46 -12.37 -24.30 -21.72
CA GLY A 46 -10.95 -24.63 -21.70
C GLY A 46 -10.13 -23.87 -22.75
N MET A 47 -10.66 -23.75 -23.96
CA MET A 47 -10.04 -22.97 -25.04
C MET A 47 -9.99 -21.48 -24.68
N PHE A 48 -11.08 -20.90 -24.18
CA PHE A 48 -11.12 -19.50 -23.80
C PHE A 48 -10.26 -19.19 -22.57
N LEU A 49 -10.21 -20.09 -21.59
CA LEU A 49 -9.31 -19.98 -20.46
C LEU A 49 -7.84 -19.97 -20.90
N LEU A 50 -7.49 -20.84 -21.84
CA LEU A 50 -6.13 -20.86 -22.39
C LEU A 50 -5.78 -19.53 -23.10
N ILE A 51 -6.69 -19.00 -23.93
CA ILE A 51 -6.52 -17.71 -24.61
C ILE A 51 -6.36 -16.58 -23.57
N LEU A 52 -7.19 -16.57 -22.53
CA LEU A 52 -7.12 -15.59 -21.45
C LEU A 52 -5.77 -15.65 -20.73
N VAL A 53 -5.34 -16.84 -20.32
CA VAL A 53 -4.06 -17.04 -19.62
C VAL A 53 -2.88 -16.62 -20.49
N VAL A 54 -2.84 -17.05 -21.74
CA VAL A 54 -1.77 -16.68 -22.68
C VAL A 54 -1.76 -15.16 -22.92
N GLY A 55 -2.93 -14.55 -23.10
CA GLY A 55 -3.06 -13.11 -23.31
C GLY A 55 -2.59 -12.31 -22.10
N VAL A 56 -3.04 -12.67 -20.90
CA VAL A 56 -2.63 -12.00 -19.64
C VAL A 56 -1.12 -12.17 -19.40
N VAL A 57 -0.60 -13.38 -19.55
CA VAL A 57 0.85 -13.63 -19.40
C VAL A 57 1.65 -12.81 -20.42
N SER A 58 1.23 -12.74 -21.68
CA SER A 58 1.92 -11.96 -22.69
C SER A 58 1.91 -10.46 -22.42
N ILE A 59 0.78 -9.93 -21.94
CA ILE A 59 0.60 -8.50 -21.65
C ILE A 59 1.34 -8.07 -20.37
N ILE A 60 1.49 -8.95 -19.38
CA ILE A 60 2.11 -8.61 -18.09
C ILE A 60 3.58 -9.05 -18.03
N VAL A 61 3.85 -10.32 -18.34
CA VAL A 61 5.19 -10.91 -18.10
C VAL A 61 6.23 -10.38 -19.09
N ILE A 62 5.88 -10.27 -20.37
CA ILE A 62 6.83 -9.77 -21.38
C ILE A 62 7.23 -8.31 -21.09
N PRO A 63 6.28 -7.37 -20.89
CA PRO A 63 6.62 -6.00 -20.53
C PRO A 63 7.39 -5.87 -19.21
N TYR A 64 7.09 -6.71 -18.21
CA TYR A 64 7.83 -6.74 -16.96
C TYR A 64 9.33 -7.00 -17.18
N TYR A 65 9.67 -8.02 -17.96
CA TYR A 65 11.07 -8.29 -18.28
C TYR A 65 11.70 -7.22 -19.17
N VAL A 66 10.95 -6.69 -20.14
CA VAL A 66 11.44 -5.61 -21.02
C VAL A 66 11.63 -4.32 -20.22
N SER A 67 10.77 -4.00 -19.27
CA SER A 67 10.89 -2.81 -18.43
C SER A 67 12.21 -2.77 -17.67
N HIS A 68 12.68 -3.91 -17.19
CA HIS A 68 13.96 -4.01 -16.48
C HIS A 68 15.17 -3.58 -17.35
N TRP A 69 15.08 -3.76 -18.65
CA TRP A 69 16.13 -3.34 -19.59
C TRP A 69 16.04 -1.86 -19.98
N ILE A 70 14.84 -1.27 -19.90
CA ILE A 70 14.56 0.09 -20.37
C ILE A 70 14.50 1.10 -19.21
N MET A 71 14.61 0.64 -17.95
CA MET A 71 14.44 1.47 -16.75
C MET A 71 15.29 2.76 -16.75
N GLN A 72 16.49 2.71 -17.34
CA GLN A 72 17.37 3.89 -17.46
C GLN A 72 16.85 4.93 -18.47
N ALA A 73 15.96 4.54 -19.39
CA ALA A 73 15.36 5.42 -20.37
C ALA A 73 13.93 5.80 -19.96
N LYS A 74 13.79 6.71 -19.00
CA LYS A 74 12.55 7.10 -18.30
C LYS A 74 11.33 7.26 -19.22
N PHE A 75 11.46 7.98 -20.34
CA PHE A 75 10.39 8.17 -21.32
C PHE A 75 9.88 6.83 -21.89
N TRP A 76 10.77 5.95 -22.32
CA TRP A 76 10.40 4.66 -22.91
C TRP A 76 9.80 3.71 -21.88
N TYR A 77 10.21 3.82 -20.62
CA TYR A 77 9.64 3.07 -19.52
C TYR A 77 8.17 3.50 -19.28
N HIS A 78 7.88 4.81 -19.17
CA HIS A 78 6.51 5.32 -19.03
C HIS A 78 5.64 4.96 -20.24
N TYR A 79 6.19 5.09 -21.45
CA TYR A 79 5.51 4.69 -22.68
C TYR A 79 5.12 3.21 -22.65
N LEU A 80 6.03 2.31 -22.25
CA LEU A 80 5.75 0.88 -22.12
C LEU A 80 4.63 0.60 -21.14
N ILE A 81 4.65 1.22 -19.95
CA ILE A 81 3.62 1.04 -18.92
C ILE A 81 2.24 1.45 -19.44
N ILE A 82 2.13 2.65 -20.03
CA ILE A 82 0.87 3.13 -20.58
C ILE A 82 0.36 2.21 -21.68
N MET A 83 1.26 1.77 -22.57
CA MET A 83 0.91 0.82 -23.63
C MET A 83 0.40 -0.51 -23.08
N VAL A 84 1.00 -1.03 -22.01
CA VAL A 84 0.52 -2.27 -21.33
C VAL A 84 -0.90 -2.11 -20.84
N VAL A 85 -1.21 -0.98 -20.20
CA VAL A 85 -2.57 -0.69 -19.71
C VAL A 85 -3.57 -0.59 -20.86
N ILE A 86 -3.25 0.19 -21.89
CA ILE A 86 -4.14 0.37 -23.06
C ILE A 86 -4.38 -0.97 -23.77
N LEU A 87 -3.33 -1.73 -24.03
CA LEU A 87 -3.43 -3.03 -24.70
C LEU A 87 -4.20 -4.04 -23.83
N GLY A 88 -4.00 -4.00 -22.51
CA GLY A 88 -4.74 -4.82 -21.56
C GLY A 88 -6.26 -4.53 -21.61
N LEU A 89 -6.66 -3.26 -21.61
CA LEU A 89 -8.06 -2.85 -21.71
C LEU A 89 -8.67 -3.27 -23.07
N ILE A 90 -7.95 -3.05 -24.16
CA ILE A 90 -8.39 -3.49 -25.51
C ILE A 90 -8.54 -5.02 -25.54
N PHE A 91 -7.57 -5.74 -24.99
CA PHE A 91 -7.64 -7.21 -24.93
C PHE A 91 -8.87 -7.70 -24.16
N ILE A 92 -9.12 -7.14 -22.97
CA ILE A 92 -10.29 -7.50 -22.14
C ILE A 92 -11.59 -7.21 -22.92
N PHE A 93 -11.69 -6.04 -23.54
CA PHE A 93 -12.88 -5.67 -24.33
C PHE A 93 -13.11 -6.63 -25.50
N LEU A 94 -12.10 -6.87 -26.33
CA LEU A 94 -12.20 -7.77 -27.48
C LEU A 94 -12.45 -9.22 -27.04
N PHE A 95 -11.77 -9.68 -26.00
CA PHE A 95 -11.98 -11.00 -25.44
C PHE A 95 -13.43 -11.18 -24.99
N THR A 96 -14.00 -10.20 -24.26
CA THR A 96 -15.39 -10.26 -23.79
C THR A 96 -16.38 -10.30 -24.96
N MET A 97 -16.17 -9.46 -25.97
CA MET A 97 -17.01 -9.43 -27.17
C MET A 97 -16.98 -10.77 -27.92
N ILE A 98 -15.78 -11.30 -28.16
CA ILE A 98 -15.63 -12.58 -28.89
C ILE A 98 -16.17 -13.72 -28.04
N PHE A 99 -15.95 -13.72 -26.72
CA PHE A 99 -16.44 -14.76 -25.81
C PHE A 99 -17.96 -14.86 -25.82
N ILE A 100 -18.68 -13.74 -25.75
CA ILE A 100 -20.16 -13.70 -25.77
C ILE A 100 -20.70 -14.30 -27.10
N GLN A 101 -20.14 -13.86 -28.23
CA GLN A 101 -20.56 -14.36 -29.55
C GLN A 101 -20.26 -15.86 -29.73
N ALA A 102 -19.05 -16.28 -29.35
CA ALA A 102 -18.63 -17.65 -29.45
C ALA A 102 -19.44 -18.58 -28.52
N GLN A 103 -19.81 -18.08 -27.33
CA GLN A 103 -20.69 -18.80 -26.41
C GLN A 103 -22.08 -19.06 -27.08
N ALA A 104 -22.67 -18.01 -27.66
CA ALA A 104 -23.95 -18.14 -28.35
C ALA A 104 -23.86 -19.16 -29.49
N MET A 105 -22.81 -19.08 -30.34
CA MET A 105 -22.58 -20.06 -31.42
C MET A 105 -22.37 -21.47 -30.89
N CYS A 106 -21.65 -21.66 -29.81
CA CYS A 106 -21.45 -22.99 -29.20
C CYS A 106 -22.80 -23.60 -28.75
N ILE A 107 -23.63 -22.78 -28.09
CA ILE A 107 -24.96 -23.22 -27.64
C ILE A 107 -25.83 -23.61 -28.84
N THR A 108 -25.88 -22.79 -29.89
CA THR A 108 -26.66 -23.08 -31.13
C THR A 108 -26.20 -24.37 -31.77
N ARG A 109 -24.90 -24.56 -31.96
CA ARG A 109 -24.35 -25.80 -32.52
C ARG A 109 -24.72 -27.03 -31.70
N VAL A 110 -24.59 -26.98 -30.39
CA VAL A 110 -24.97 -28.11 -29.51
C VAL A 110 -26.46 -28.37 -29.56
N TYR A 111 -27.31 -27.33 -29.71
CA TYR A 111 -28.75 -27.46 -29.89
C TYR A 111 -29.07 -28.21 -31.19
N ASP A 112 -28.48 -27.81 -32.32
CA ASP A 112 -28.65 -28.43 -33.60
C ASP A 112 -28.21 -29.91 -33.60
N GLU A 113 -27.06 -30.23 -33.00
CA GLU A 113 -26.59 -31.62 -32.83
C GLU A 113 -27.54 -32.47 -31.98
N CYS A 114 -28.24 -31.89 -31.01
CA CYS A 114 -29.19 -32.58 -30.13
C CYS A 114 -30.58 -32.77 -30.76
N THR A 115 -30.99 -31.92 -31.69
CA THR A 115 -32.32 -31.97 -32.33
C THR A 115 -32.37 -32.82 -33.58
N LEU A 116 -31.22 -33.32 -34.10
CA LEU A 116 -31.13 -34.20 -35.29
C LEU A 116 -31.68 -33.61 -36.61
N ALA A 117 -31.87 -32.34 -36.69
CA ALA A 117 -32.04 -31.69 -37.97
C ALA A 117 -30.70 -31.79 -38.71
N GLY A 118 -30.64 -32.53 -39.82
CA GLY A 118 -29.44 -32.71 -40.62
C GLY A 118 -28.85 -31.38 -41.05
N TYR A 119 -27.98 -30.85 -40.23
CA TYR A 119 -27.31 -29.56 -40.42
C TYR A 119 -26.30 -29.72 -41.56
N GLN A 120 -26.58 -29.12 -42.70
CA GLN A 120 -25.56 -28.87 -43.70
C GLN A 120 -24.77 -27.65 -43.24
N GLU A 121 -23.48 -27.84 -43.00
CA GLU A 121 -22.53 -26.77 -42.67
C GLU A 121 -22.53 -25.72 -43.79
N GLU A 122 -23.40 -24.72 -43.75
CA GLU A 122 -23.25 -23.53 -44.58
C GLU A 122 -21.93 -22.85 -44.18
N LYS A 123 -20.95 -22.85 -45.10
CA LYS A 123 -19.70 -22.10 -44.93
C LYS A 123 -20.03 -20.62 -44.80
N PHE A 124 -20.03 -20.13 -43.59
CA PHE A 124 -20.23 -18.72 -43.30
C PHE A 124 -19.05 -17.93 -43.88
N THR A 125 -19.21 -17.34 -45.04
CA THR A 125 -18.22 -16.45 -45.65
C THR A 125 -18.49 -15.04 -45.14
N THR A 126 -17.62 -14.51 -44.27
CA THR A 126 -17.70 -13.12 -43.85
C THR A 126 -17.62 -12.18 -45.07
N PRO A 127 -18.55 -11.22 -45.22
CA PRO A 127 -18.50 -10.29 -46.34
C PRO A 127 -17.17 -9.56 -46.44
N VAL A 128 -16.63 -9.40 -47.62
CA VAL A 128 -15.33 -8.69 -47.87
C VAL A 128 -15.36 -7.27 -47.33
N LEU A 129 -16.52 -6.63 -47.35
CA LEU A 129 -16.68 -5.28 -46.77
C LEU A 129 -16.48 -5.29 -45.26
N PHE A 130 -17.00 -6.29 -44.56
CA PHE A 130 -16.79 -6.42 -43.11
C PHE A 130 -15.33 -6.66 -42.76
N GLN A 131 -14.61 -7.49 -43.53
CA GLN A 131 -13.18 -7.72 -43.31
C GLN A 131 -12.34 -6.45 -43.51
N LYS A 132 -12.67 -5.62 -44.53
CA LYS A 132 -11.97 -4.36 -44.77
C LYS A 132 -12.27 -3.35 -43.67
N SER A 133 -13.52 -3.19 -43.27
CA SER A 133 -13.91 -2.28 -42.19
C SER A 133 -13.30 -2.70 -40.86
N PHE A 134 -13.25 -3.98 -40.56
CA PHE A 134 -12.66 -4.52 -39.33
C PHE A 134 -11.13 -4.26 -39.29
N ARG A 135 -10.41 -4.50 -40.40
CA ARG A 135 -8.98 -4.17 -40.49
C ARG A 135 -8.72 -2.68 -40.33
N PHE A 136 -9.57 -1.82 -40.92
CA PHE A 136 -9.46 -0.37 -40.79
C PHE A 136 -9.66 0.10 -39.35
N VAL A 137 -10.68 -0.41 -38.67
CA VAL A 137 -10.94 -0.09 -37.25
C VAL A 137 -9.77 -0.54 -36.35
N ILE A 138 -9.25 -1.76 -36.56
CA ILE A 138 -8.07 -2.23 -35.81
C ILE A 138 -6.86 -1.33 -36.06
N SER A 139 -6.60 -0.96 -37.32
CA SER A 139 -5.45 -0.11 -37.66
C SER A 139 -5.53 1.27 -37.01
N ILE A 140 -6.72 1.90 -37.03
CA ILE A 140 -6.97 3.18 -36.36
C ILE A 140 -6.83 3.03 -34.84
N SER A 141 -7.38 1.99 -34.26
CA SER A 141 -7.29 1.76 -32.81
C SER A 141 -5.85 1.57 -32.36
N LEU A 142 -5.05 0.84 -33.15
CA LEU A 142 -3.63 0.64 -32.86
C LEU A 142 -2.86 1.96 -32.97
N LEU A 143 -3.10 2.75 -34.03
CA LEU A 143 -2.46 4.06 -34.21
C LEU A 143 -2.83 5.03 -33.10
N ALA A 144 -4.12 5.08 -32.72
CA ALA A 144 -4.60 5.87 -31.59
C ALA A 144 -3.96 5.45 -30.26
N SER A 145 -3.81 4.15 -30.02
CA SER A 145 -3.15 3.62 -28.82
C SER A 145 -1.68 4.02 -28.77
N LEU A 146 -0.96 3.93 -29.88
CA LEU A 146 0.45 4.36 -29.97
C LEU A 146 0.59 5.87 -29.67
N LEU A 147 -0.32 6.69 -30.24
CA LEU A 147 -0.32 8.13 -30.02
C LEU A 147 -0.65 8.48 -28.55
N LEU A 148 -1.69 7.86 -27.99
CA LEU A 148 -2.08 8.05 -26.59
C LEU A 148 -0.97 7.62 -25.64
N GLY A 149 -0.31 6.47 -25.92
CA GLY A 149 0.86 6.03 -25.18
C GLY A 149 2.00 7.05 -25.21
N TYR A 150 2.29 7.60 -26.40
CA TYR A 150 3.33 8.62 -26.56
C TYR A 150 3.01 9.91 -25.79
N VAL A 151 1.81 10.46 -25.96
CA VAL A 151 1.38 11.66 -25.22
C VAL A 151 1.36 11.41 -23.72
N GLY A 152 0.79 10.28 -23.29
CA GLY A 152 0.77 9.91 -21.88
C GLY A 152 2.16 9.79 -21.26
N ALA A 153 3.14 9.23 -22.00
CA ALA A 153 4.53 9.17 -21.54
C ALA A 153 5.20 10.54 -21.41
N MET A 154 4.84 11.49 -22.28
CA MET A 154 5.35 12.87 -22.18
C MET A 154 4.86 13.62 -20.97
N ILE A 155 3.60 13.41 -20.56
CA ILE A 155 2.95 14.13 -19.46
C ILE A 155 2.84 13.26 -18.20
N PHE A 156 3.51 12.10 -18.16
CA PHE A 156 3.37 11.12 -17.07
C PHE A 156 3.72 11.72 -15.70
N ASP A 157 4.86 12.42 -15.61
CA ASP A 157 5.29 13.03 -14.35
C ASP A 157 4.39 14.21 -13.94
N ASP A 158 3.76 14.91 -14.89
CA ASP A 158 2.80 15.98 -14.59
C ASP A 158 1.48 15.41 -14.07
N LEU A 159 1.04 14.26 -14.61
CA LEU A 159 -0.15 13.55 -14.14
C LEU A 159 0.09 12.81 -12.83
N PHE A 160 1.33 12.36 -12.58
CA PHE A 160 1.74 11.56 -11.43
C PHE A 160 2.99 12.15 -10.78
N PRO A 161 2.89 13.31 -10.12
CA PRO A 161 4.03 13.97 -9.51
C PRO A 161 4.71 13.03 -8.49
N LYS A 162 6.05 13.09 -8.49
CA LYS A 162 6.91 12.22 -7.65
C LYS A 162 7.12 12.76 -6.25
N GLU A 163 6.65 13.95 -5.95
CA GLU A 163 6.85 14.58 -4.65
C GLU A 163 5.87 13.98 -3.64
N TYR A 164 6.42 13.21 -2.73
CA TYR A 164 5.69 12.75 -1.56
C TYR A 164 5.89 13.78 -0.44
N THR A 165 4.80 14.29 0.08
CA THR A 165 4.80 15.25 1.22
C THR A 165 4.92 14.55 2.56
N THR A 166 4.75 13.23 2.59
CA THR A 166 4.81 12.40 3.80
C THR A 166 6.16 12.52 4.51
N ASP A 167 6.15 12.82 5.79
CA ASP A 167 7.35 12.87 6.62
C ASP A 167 7.92 11.47 6.84
N VAL A 168 9.25 11.35 6.77
CA VAL A 168 9.98 10.14 7.14
C VAL A 168 10.52 10.31 8.56
N ILE A 169 9.97 9.53 9.48
CA ILE A 169 10.31 9.58 10.90
C ILE A 169 11.17 8.34 11.23
N ALA A 170 12.42 8.57 11.58
CA ALA A 170 13.34 7.48 11.90
C ALA A 170 12.99 6.88 13.27
N HIS A 171 12.54 5.63 13.31
CA HIS A 171 12.14 4.92 14.52
C HIS A 171 13.33 4.70 15.45
N ARG A 172 13.17 4.91 16.75
CA ARG A 172 14.20 4.76 17.79
C ARG A 172 15.52 5.47 17.48
N GLY A 173 15.42 6.69 17.00
CA GLY A 173 16.58 7.52 16.67
C GLY A 173 16.98 7.46 15.19
N GLY A 174 17.24 6.29 14.63
CA GLY A 174 17.77 6.14 13.28
C GLY A 174 17.30 4.91 12.51
N GLY A 175 16.37 4.13 13.06
CA GLY A 175 15.96 2.87 12.46
C GLY A 175 17.14 1.91 12.27
N ASP A 176 17.28 1.38 11.06
CA ASP A 176 18.34 0.44 10.66
C ASP A 176 19.69 1.10 10.33
N LEU A 177 19.78 2.44 10.39
CA LEU A 177 21.01 3.18 10.06
C LEU A 177 22.07 3.06 11.17
N SER A 178 21.64 2.88 12.43
CA SER A 178 22.55 2.84 13.58
C SER A 178 21.91 2.12 14.77
N THR A 179 22.66 2.00 15.86
CA THR A 179 22.15 1.40 17.11
C THR A 179 21.01 2.23 17.68
N GLU A 180 19.87 1.58 17.96
CA GLU A 180 18.64 2.22 18.44
C GLU A 180 18.86 3.12 19.67
N ASN A 181 18.16 4.26 19.70
CA ASN A 181 18.08 5.15 20.87
C ASN A 181 19.44 5.67 21.37
N THR A 182 20.32 6.04 20.44
CA THR A 182 21.67 6.59 20.74
C THR A 182 21.90 7.95 20.08
N VAL A 183 22.93 8.66 20.49
CA VAL A 183 23.37 9.90 19.83
C VAL A 183 23.77 9.61 18.37
N GLU A 184 24.41 8.48 18.15
CA GLU A 184 24.85 8.02 16.83
C GLU A 184 23.65 7.81 15.90
N SER A 185 22.52 7.27 16.40
CA SER A 185 21.32 7.06 15.61
C SER A 185 20.67 8.37 15.17
N ILE A 186 20.64 9.38 16.03
CA ILE A 186 20.15 10.72 15.67
C ILE A 186 21.01 11.33 14.55
N ARG A 187 22.34 11.24 14.67
CA ARG A 187 23.25 11.74 13.63
C ARG A 187 23.05 11.03 12.30
N ALA A 188 22.89 9.71 12.34
CA ALA A 188 22.62 8.92 11.15
C ALA A 188 21.29 9.31 10.47
N ALA A 189 20.24 9.59 11.25
CA ALA A 189 18.96 10.09 10.72
C ALA A 189 19.10 11.47 10.07
N ILE A 190 19.86 12.39 10.70
CA ILE A 190 20.16 13.72 10.13
C ILE A 190 20.92 13.57 8.81
N GLU A 191 22.00 12.79 8.79
CA GLU A 191 22.83 12.56 7.59
C GLU A 191 22.03 11.93 6.46
N ALA A 192 21.11 11.03 6.79
CA ALA A 192 20.23 10.38 5.79
C ALA A 192 19.16 11.34 5.24
N GLY A 193 18.87 12.45 5.91
CA GLY A 193 17.82 13.40 5.52
C GLY A 193 16.42 13.02 5.99
N ALA A 194 16.29 12.29 7.11
CA ALA A 194 15.01 12.03 7.73
C ALA A 194 14.34 13.35 8.19
N THR A 195 13.01 13.43 8.08
CA THR A 195 12.27 14.65 8.48
C THR A 195 12.22 14.79 10.00
N ALA A 196 12.11 13.63 10.68
CA ALA A 196 12.07 13.57 12.13
C ALA A 196 12.73 12.28 12.64
N SER A 197 13.01 12.25 13.94
CA SER A 197 13.51 11.07 14.64
C SER A 197 12.65 10.81 15.88
N GLU A 198 12.17 9.59 16.03
CA GLU A 198 11.42 9.16 17.19
C GLU A 198 12.36 8.54 18.23
N ILE A 199 12.13 8.81 19.52
CA ILE A 199 12.92 8.32 20.64
C ILE A 199 12.05 7.96 21.85
N ASP A 200 12.53 6.98 22.63
CA ASP A 200 11.86 6.47 23.82
C ASP A 200 12.47 7.03 25.12
N VAL A 201 11.77 7.85 25.87
CA VAL A 201 12.29 8.47 27.10
C VAL A 201 11.78 7.70 28.33
N GLN A 202 12.72 7.35 29.22
CA GLN A 202 12.43 6.76 30.53
C GLN A 202 13.17 7.50 31.65
N ARG A 203 12.63 7.45 32.88
CA ARG A 203 13.16 8.17 34.06
C ARG A 203 13.96 7.21 34.95
N THR A 204 15.17 7.58 35.34
CA THR A 204 16.04 6.82 36.26
C THR A 204 15.55 6.91 37.71
N ALA A 205 16.11 6.09 38.61
CA ALA A 205 15.78 6.09 40.02
C ALA A 205 16.07 7.44 40.70
N ASP A 206 17.12 8.14 40.29
CA ASP A 206 17.52 9.44 40.79
C ASP A 206 16.98 10.64 40.01
N GLY A 207 16.01 10.39 39.09
CA GLY A 207 15.21 11.42 38.45
C GLY A 207 15.74 12.00 37.14
N HIS A 208 16.78 11.44 36.56
CA HIS A 208 17.30 11.82 35.25
C HIS A 208 16.50 11.11 34.10
N TYR A 209 16.61 11.63 32.88
CA TYR A 209 15.96 11.09 31.71
C TYR A 209 16.96 10.47 30.75
N VAL A 210 16.76 9.23 30.38
CA VAL A 210 17.59 8.45 29.44
C VAL A 210 16.75 7.88 28.33
N ILE A 211 17.39 7.54 27.22
CA ILE A 211 16.72 7.07 26.00
C ILE A 211 16.86 5.56 25.90
N PHE A 212 15.74 4.85 26.06
CA PHE A 212 15.71 3.39 26.04
C PHE A 212 14.29 2.85 25.83
N HIS A 213 14.12 1.89 24.90
CA HIS A 213 12.80 1.38 24.52
C HIS A 213 12.23 0.36 25.52
N ASP A 214 13.01 -0.68 25.84
CA ASP A 214 12.51 -1.86 26.55
C ASP A 214 12.20 -1.58 28.02
N ASN A 215 11.30 -2.39 28.60
CA ASN A 215 11.03 -2.35 30.04
C ASN A 215 12.21 -2.80 30.90
N THR A 216 13.12 -3.61 30.36
CA THR A 216 14.34 -4.09 31.05
C THR A 216 15.55 -3.89 30.16
N LEU A 217 16.72 -3.76 30.76
CA LEU A 217 17.99 -3.60 30.07
C LEU A 217 18.54 -4.92 29.47
N LYS A 218 17.77 -6.01 29.59
CA LYS A 218 18.23 -7.38 29.26
C LYS A 218 18.64 -7.56 27.81
N ARG A 219 17.87 -7.06 26.85
CA ARG A 219 18.10 -7.28 25.41
C ARG A 219 19.39 -6.61 24.93
N LEU A 220 19.59 -5.36 25.29
CA LEU A 220 20.68 -4.54 24.75
C LEU A 220 21.92 -4.52 25.65
N CYS A 221 21.74 -4.58 26.98
CA CYS A 221 22.84 -4.44 27.94
C CYS A 221 23.13 -5.72 28.72
N ASN A 222 22.38 -6.82 28.49
CA ASN A 222 22.44 -8.07 29.23
C ASN A 222 22.27 -7.90 30.77
N ASP A 223 21.55 -6.86 31.20
CA ASP A 223 21.26 -6.52 32.59
C ASP A 223 19.77 -6.75 32.90
N PRO A 224 19.38 -7.45 33.98
CA PRO A 224 17.98 -7.75 34.25
C PRO A 224 17.17 -6.58 34.81
N HIS A 225 17.81 -5.50 35.24
CA HIS A 225 17.14 -4.36 35.85
C HIS A 225 16.33 -3.53 34.85
N THR A 226 15.44 -2.72 35.37
CA THR A 226 14.74 -1.66 34.64
C THR A 226 15.49 -0.33 34.80
N ILE A 227 15.21 0.64 33.91
CA ILE A 227 15.78 1.99 34.00
C ILE A 227 15.42 2.64 35.36
N GLN A 228 14.19 2.41 35.86
CA GLN A 228 13.67 2.98 37.09
C GLN A 228 14.35 2.44 38.37
N GLU A 229 15.04 1.34 38.28
CA GLU A 229 15.75 0.72 39.39
C GLU A 229 17.20 1.22 39.55
N LEU A 230 17.75 1.86 38.52
CA LEU A 230 19.15 2.30 38.47
C LEU A 230 19.27 3.83 38.49
N THR A 231 20.34 4.32 39.13
CA THR A 231 20.77 5.71 39.03
C THR A 231 21.43 6.01 37.69
N LEU A 232 21.49 7.27 37.29
CA LEU A 232 22.17 7.67 36.06
C LEU A 232 23.65 7.22 36.04
N GLU A 233 24.33 7.29 37.19
CA GLU A 233 25.71 6.84 37.36
C GLU A 233 25.88 5.33 37.08
N GLU A 234 24.93 4.51 37.48
CA GLU A 234 24.90 3.07 37.20
C GLU A 234 24.60 2.81 35.73
N ILE A 235 23.63 3.49 35.14
CA ILE A 235 23.27 3.39 33.71
C ILE A 235 24.44 3.77 32.81
N LYS A 236 25.20 4.83 33.15
CA LYS A 236 26.39 5.27 32.39
C LYS A 236 27.50 4.21 32.32
N LYS A 237 27.52 3.24 33.23
CA LYS A 237 28.48 2.12 33.21
C LYS A 237 28.05 1.00 32.23
N LEU A 238 26.78 0.93 31.90
CA LEU A 238 26.24 -0.07 30.95
C LEU A 238 26.63 0.27 29.52
N ARG A 239 26.66 -0.77 28.70
CA ARG A 239 26.94 -0.64 27.26
C ARG A 239 25.89 -1.40 26.46
N ILE A 240 25.42 -0.78 25.41
CA ILE A 240 24.67 -1.41 24.35
C ILE A 240 25.66 -2.05 23.39
N THR A 241 25.49 -3.32 23.08
CA THR A 241 26.28 -4.00 22.04
C THR A 241 25.61 -3.78 20.70
N ALA A 242 26.22 -2.99 19.84
CA ALA A 242 25.76 -2.75 18.47
C ALA A 242 25.85 -4.03 17.61
N PRO A 243 25.10 -4.12 16.47
CA PRO A 243 25.11 -5.29 15.60
C PRO A 243 26.50 -5.65 15.06
N ASP A 244 27.39 -4.68 14.88
CA ASP A 244 28.78 -4.85 14.44
C ASP A 244 29.77 -5.15 15.60
N GLY A 245 29.25 -5.24 16.84
CA GLY A 245 30.01 -5.59 18.03
C GLY A 245 30.64 -4.43 18.78
N HIS A 246 30.57 -3.17 18.28
CA HIS A 246 31.06 -2.03 19.05
C HIS A 246 30.13 -1.71 20.22
N GLN A 247 30.67 -0.97 21.22
CA GLN A 247 29.98 -0.68 22.47
C GLN A 247 29.55 0.78 22.49
N VAL A 248 28.23 1.00 22.68
CA VAL A 248 27.63 2.33 22.72
C VAL A 248 27.05 2.61 24.11
N ARG A 249 27.05 3.85 24.55
CA ARG A 249 26.45 4.26 25.83
C ARG A 249 24.92 4.45 25.62
N ILE A 250 24.17 4.24 26.70
CA ILE A 250 22.80 4.72 26.80
C ILE A 250 22.86 6.27 26.86
N ALA A 251 22.17 6.93 25.96
CA ALA A 251 22.14 8.40 25.88
C ALA A 251 21.20 8.99 26.93
N THR A 252 21.50 10.18 27.41
CA THR A 252 20.55 11.00 28.16
C THR A 252 19.67 11.81 27.19
N LEU A 253 18.49 12.23 27.67
CA LEU A 253 17.62 13.11 26.87
C LEU A 253 18.34 14.43 26.55
N GLU A 254 19.15 14.97 27.47
CA GLU A 254 19.93 16.17 27.23
C GLU A 254 20.92 16.03 26.08
N GLU A 255 21.63 14.91 26.01
CA GLU A 255 22.57 14.62 24.90
C GLU A 255 21.84 14.57 23.56
N ILE A 256 20.64 13.93 23.51
CA ILE A 256 19.83 13.88 22.31
C ILE A 256 19.28 15.23 21.90
N LEU A 257 18.71 16.00 22.86
CA LEU A 257 18.20 17.35 22.58
C LEU A 257 19.29 18.27 22.02
N ASN A 258 20.50 18.21 22.61
CA ASN A 258 21.63 19.00 22.14
C ASN A 258 22.11 18.57 20.73
N THR A 259 21.98 17.29 20.37
CA THR A 259 22.36 16.79 19.05
C THR A 259 21.31 17.11 17.96
N ALA A 260 20.03 17.09 18.32
CA ALA A 260 18.93 17.30 17.40
C ALA A 260 18.58 18.80 17.19
N LYS A 261 19.00 19.69 18.10
CA LYS A 261 18.62 21.10 18.07
C LYS A 261 18.99 21.76 16.75
N ASP A 262 17.99 22.39 16.12
CA ASP A 262 18.07 23.09 14.84
C ASP A 262 18.44 22.17 13.62
N GLU A 263 18.55 20.85 13.83
CA GLU A 263 18.97 19.88 12.81
C GLU A 263 17.81 18.95 12.38
N ILE A 264 17.04 18.40 13.33
CA ILE A 264 15.98 17.43 13.06
C ILE A 264 14.85 17.55 14.08
N LYS A 265 13.58 17.37 13.64
CA LYS A 265 12.42 17.29 14.53
C LYS A 265 12.49 16.01 15.38
N LEU A 266 12.08 16.09 16.65
CA LEU A 266 12.02 14.91 17.53
C LEU A 266 10.57 14.54 17.86
N TYR A 267 10.29 13.25 17.83
CA TYR A 267 9.09 12.64 18.39
C TYR A 267 9.49 11.92 19.67
N ILE A 268 9.06 12.45 20.83
CA ILE A 268 9.51 11.98 22.15
C ILE A 268 8.41 11.11 22.76
N GLU A 269 8.58 9.77 22.75
CA GLU A 269 7.65 8.88 23.44
C GLU A 269 7.90 8.89 24.95
N LEU A 270 6.88 9.28 25.74
CA LEU A 270 6.88 9.15 27.19
C LEU A 270 6.58 7.70 27.57
N LYS A 271 7.61 6.97 27.99
CA LYS A 271 7.58 5.52 28.11
C LYS A 271 7.92 4.98 29.50
N GLY A 272 7.67 3.70 29.69
CA GLY A 272 7.97 2.98 30.92
C GLY A 272 7.00 3.25 32.07
N LYS A 273 7.28 2.67 33.24
CA LYS A 273 6.43 2.83 34.44
C LYS A 273 6.43 4.25 35.01
N SER A 274 7.40 5.05 34.64
CA SER A 274 7.56 6.45 35.05
C SER A 274 6.83 7.44 34.13
N ALA A 275 6.25 6.98 33.01
CA ALA A 275 5.48 7.81 32.11
C ALA A 275 4.26 8.41 32.83
N GLY A 276 4.24 9.74 32.96
CA GLY A 276 3.21 10.49 33.68
C GLY A 276 3.45 11.98 33.58
N MET A 277 2.55 12.77 34.18
CA MET A 277 2.62 14.24 34.09
C MET A 277 3.90 14.85 34.68
N GLN A 278 4.53 14.21 35.68
CA GLN A 278 5.85 14.66 36.16
C GLN A 278 6.89 14.59 35.05
N MET A 279 6.97 13.45 34.32
CA MET A 279 7.89 13.31 33.19
C MET A 279 7.56 14.31 32.08
N ALA A 280 6.28 14.46 31.73
CA ALA A 280 5.83 15.41 30.72
C ALA A 280 6.23 16.85 31.06
N ASN A 281 6.02 17.26 32.32
CA ASN A 281 6.42 18.58 32.79
C ASN A 281 7.95 18.81 32.71
N ASP A 282 8.74 17.85 33.18
CA ASP A 282 10.20 17.99 33.18
C ASP A 282 10.75 18.02 31.75
N VAL A 283 10.21 17.13 30.83
CA VAL A 283 10.57 17.16 29.41
C VAL A 283 10.18 18.50 28.78
N TYR A 284 8.97 19.01 29.02
CA TYR A 284 8.52 20.29 28.50
C TYR A 284 9.43 21.46 28.98
N GLN A 285 9.80 21.49 30.26
CA GLN A 285 10.73 22.51 30.77
C GLN A 285 12.11 22.44 30.07
N MET A 286 12.63 21.22 29.84
CA MET A 286 13.89 21.04 29.09
C MET A 286 13.78 21.56 27.64
N LEU A 287 12.60 21.45 27.01
CA LEU A 287 12.35 22.02 25.68
C LEU A 287 12.27 23.53 25.69
N VAL A 288 11.60 24.13 26.67
CA VAL A 288 11.51 25.61 26.86
C VAL A 288 12.89 26.22 27.05
N GLU A 289 13.69 25.64 27.94
CA GLU A 289 15.06 26.11 28.20
C GLU A 289 15.97 26.12 26.97
N ARG A 290 15.69 25.22 26.00
CA ARG A 290 16.45 25.06 24.76
C ARG A 290 15.83 25.75 23.55
N ASN A 291 14.65 26.38 23.69
CA ASN A 291 13.83 26.90 22.59
C ASN A 291 13.51 25.86 21.54
N MET A 292 13.15 24.63 21.97
CA MET A 292 12.85 23.47 21.09
C MET A 292 11.37 23.07 21.07
N VAL A 293 10.47 23.80 21.72
CA VAL A 293 9.04 23.45 21.82
C VAL A 293 8.44 23.19 20.42
N ASN A 294 8.70 24.06 19.46
CA ASN A 294 8.20 23.94 18.09
C ASN A 294 8.94 22.87 17.24
N GLN A 295 10.02 22.30 17.77
CA GLN A 295 10.84 21.29 17.09
C GLN A 295 10.54 19.87 17.59
N VAL A 296 9.60 19.75 18.55
CA VAL A 296 9.30 18.47 19.20
C VAL A 296 7.82 18.17 19.14
N ARG A 297 7.49 16.89 18.98
CA ARG A 297 6.18 16.32 19.23
C ARG A 297 6.28 15.35 20.39
N ILE A 298 5.46 15.52 21.42
CA ILE A 298 5.36 14.57 22.54
C ILE A 298 4.36 13.50 22.15
N ILE A 299 4.75 12.24 22.26
CA ILE A 299 3.91 11.11 21.84
C ILE A 299 3.75 10.10 22.99
N SER A 300 2.65 9.37 23.04
CA SER A 300 2.41 8.33 24.05
C SER A 300 1.34 7.33 23.63
N LEU A 301 1.52 6.06 24.04
CA LEU A 301 0.47 5.01 24.03
C LEU A 301 -0.62 5.24 25.10
N ASN A 302 -0.40 6.15 26.04
CA ASN A 302 -1.35 6.45 27.12
C ASN A 302 -2.24 7.63 26.73
N ALA A 303 -3.45 7.34 26.27
CA ALA A 303 -4.44 8.33 25.86
C ALA A 303 -4.72 9.40 26.92
N ASN A 304 -4.85 8.99 28.19
CA ASN A 304 -5.13 9.93 29.30
C ASN A 304 -3.93 10.86 29.55
N LEU A 305 -2.71 10.36 29.48
CA LEU A 305 -1.51 11.14 29.66
C LEU A 305 -1.39 12.20 28.58
N ILE A 306 -1.46 11.78 27.29
CA ILE A 306 -1.23 12.70 26.18
C ILE A 306 -2.31 13.79 26.08
N THR A 307 -3.59 13.46 26.38
CA THR A 307 -4.64 14.47 26.45
C THR A 307 -4.43 15.48 27.62
N GLN A 308 -3.82 15.05 28.74
CA GLN A 308 -3.46 15.97 29.80
C GLN A 308 -2.27 16.86 29.39
N VAL A 309 -1.29 16.32 28.66
CA VAL A 309 -0.16 17.09 28.12
C VAL A 309 -0.67 18.18 27.20
N GLU A 310 -1.55 17.84 26.24
CA GLU A 310 -2.18 18.80 25.33
C GLU A 310 -2.87 19.95 26.07
N LYS A 311 -3.66 19.65 27.09
CA LYS A 311 -4.35 20.67 27.91
C LYS A 311 -3.40 21.56 28.70
N MET A 312 -2.28 21.01 29.16
CA MET A 312 -1.34 21.70 29.98
C MET A 312 -0.34 22.55 29.19
N TYR A 313 0.05 22.07 28.01
CA TYR A 313 1.08 22.63 27.15
C TYR A 313 0.63 22.69 25.68
N PRO A 314 -0.37 23.54 25.36
CA PRO A 314 -0.98 23.57 24.02
C PRO A 314 -0.06 24.17 22.94
N ASP A 315 1.15 24.56 23.28
CA ASP A 315 2.19 25.08 22.40
C ASP A 315 3.19 24.00 21.94
N VAL A 316 3.13 22.78 22.50
CA VAL A 316 3.90 21.64 22.01
C VAL A 316 2.98 20.67 21.28
N GLU A 317 3.36 20.25 20.09
CA GLU A 317 2.60 19.24 19.34
C GLU A 317 2.47 17.94 20.12
N THR A 318 1.26 17.33 20.13
CA THR A 318 0.99 16.07 20.81
C THR A 318 0.46 15.00 19.87
N GLU A 319 0.80 13.73 20.14
CA GLU A 319 0.30 12.59 19.35
C GLU A 319 -0.05 11.40 20.23
N TYR A 320 -1.22 10.85 20.01
CA TYR A 320 -1.64 9.58 20.59
C TYR A 320 -1.24 8.41 19.69
N LEU A 321 -0.38 7.52 20.20
CA LEU A 321 -0.04 6.27 19.52
C LEU A 321 -1.15 5.23 19.76
N CYS A 322 -1.85 4.85 18.69
CA CYS A 322 -2.99 3.95 18.73
C CYS A 322 -2.59 2.54 18.27
N TYR A 323 -2.55 1.60 19.21
CA TYR A 323 -2.31 0.18 18.94
C TYR A 323 -3.60 -0.62 18.73
N ILE A 324 -4.70 -0.18 19.36
CA ILE A 324 -6.04 -0.79 19.24
C ILE A 324 -7.05 0.34 19.13
N ALA A 325 -7.79 0.39 18.03
CA ALA A 325 -8.79 1.44 17.81
C ALA A 325 -10.09 1.14 18.59
N TYR A 326 -10.11 1.52 19.87
CA TYR A 326 -11.33 1.62 20.66
C TYR A 326 -11.73 3.09 20.83
N GLY A 327 -13.00 3.41 20.57
CA GLY A 327 -13.54 4.76 20.74
C GLY A 327 -13.45 5.62 19.48
N GLN A 328 -13.81 6.91 19.66
CA GLN A 328 -13.81 7.92 18.61
C GLN A 328 -12.48 8.69 18.65
N LEU A 329 -11.50 8.23 17.88
CA LEU A 329 -10.18 8.89 17.77
C LEU A 329 -10.33 10.33 17.26
N GLU A 330 -11.33 10.59 16.43
CA GLU A 330 -11.65 11.89 15.85
C GLU A 330 -11.98 12.95 16.92
N SER A 331 -12.50 12.54 18.07
CA SER A 331 -12.87 13.44 19.17
C SER A 331 -11.78 13.64 20.23
N MET A 332 -10.62 12.99 20.11
CA MET A 332 -9.52 13.16 21.06
C MET A 332 -8.94 14.57 20.98
N GLU A 333 -8.64 15.16 22.14
CA GLU A 333 -7.98 16.45 22.24
C GLU A 333 -6.45 16.25 22.16
N VAL A 334 -5.95 16.08 20.94
CA VAL A 334 -4.51 15.97 20.57
C VAL A 334 -4.35 16.44 19.12
N ASP A 335 -3.15 16.84 18.71
CA ASP A 335 -2.89 17.32 17.34
C ASP A 335 -2.80 16.20 16.32
N ALA A 336 -2.27 15.05 16.71
CA ALA A 336 -2.03 13.94 15.80
C ALA A 336 -2.42 12.58 16.39
N ILE A 337 -2.68 11.62 15.49
CA ILE A 337 -2.91 10.21 15.81
C ILE A 337 -1.91 9.35 15.05
N GLY A 338 -1.08 8.64 15.79
CA GLY A 338 -0.18 7.61 15.25
C GLY A 338 -0.88 6.26 15.20
N LEU A 339 -1.25 5.81 14.01
CA LEU A 339 -1.92 4.53 13.81
C LEU A 339 -0.91 3.40 13.61
N GLU A 340 -1.13 2.28 14.29
CA GLU A 340 -0.46 1.04 13.92
C GLU A 340 -0.84 0.65 12.48
N GLU A 341 0.09 0.07 11.73
CA GLU A 341 -0.03 -0.18 10.28
C GLU A 341 -1.33 -0.86 9.85
N GLU A 342 -1.77 -1.88 10.59
CA GLU A 342 -3.00 -2.63 10.28
C GLU A 342 -4.28 -1.80 10.51
N LEU A 343 -4.21 -0.79 11.36
CA LEU A 343 -5.32 0.12 11.66
C LEU A 343 -5.47 1.23 10.63
N ALA A 344 -4.42 1.54 9.87
CA ALA A 344 -4.35 2.67 8.96
C ALA A 344 -5.08 2.36 7.63
N THR A 345 -6.41 2.41 7.65
CA THR A 345 -7.24 2.34 6.45
C THR A 345 -7.49 3.75 5.89
N THR A 346 -7.65 3.87 4.56
CA THR A 346 -7.95 5.15 3.89
C THR A 346 -9.11 5.88 4.58
N LYS A 347 -10.21 5.18 4.82
CA LYS A 347 -11.38 5.77 5.48
C LYS A 347 -11.08 6.34 6.87
N ARG A 348 -10.21 5.68 7.64
CA ARG A 348 -9.84 6.15 8.98
C ARG A 348 -8.94 7.37 8.90
N ILE A 349 -7.99 7.36 7.98
CA ILE A 349 -7.10 8.49 7.71
C ILE A 349 -7.94 9.71 7.32
N ASP A 350 -8.84 9.57 6.34
CA ASP A 350 -9.72 10.65 5.89
C ASP A 350 -10.59 11.20 7.04
N ASN A 351 -11.21 10.34 7.86
CA ASN A 351 -12.02 10.76 9.00
C ASN A 351 -11.21 11.56 10.05
N LEU A 352 -9.95 11.18 10.29
CA LEU A 352 -9.07 11.89 11.21
C LEU A 352 -8.67 13.26 10.65
N HIS A 353 -8.35 13.34 9.36
CA HIS A 353 -8.08 14.60 8.67
C HIS A 353 -9.31 15.52 8.67
N ASP A 354 -10.51 14.99 8.42
CA ASP A 354 -11.77 15.74 8.49
C ASP A 354 -12.02 16.31 9.90
N ALA A 355 -11.51 15.62 10.94
CA ALA A 355 -11.52 16.11 12.31
C ALA A 355 -10.36 17.08 12.64
N GLY A 356 -9.55 17.46 11.66
CA GLY A 356 -8.43 18.41 11.80
C GLY A 356 -7.18 17.81 12.45
N LYS A 357 -7.00 16.50 12.44
CA LYS A 357 -5.84 15.82 13.04
C LYS A 357 -4.81 15.43 11.99
N LYS A 358 -3.52 15.51 12.34
CA LYS A 358 -2.48 14.83 11.56
C LYS A 358 -2.53 13.33 11.82
N VAL A 359 -2.10 12.55 10.83
CA VAL A 359 -2.08 11.09 10.89
C VAL A 359 -0.71 10.56 10.52
N ASP A 360 -0.05 9.94 11.48
CA ASP A 360 1.20 9.21 11.26
C ASP A 360 0.94 7.70 11.33
N VAL A 361 1.77 6.89 10.67
CA VAL A 361 1.65 5.42 10.68
C VAL A 361 2.93 4.77 11.18
N TRP A 362 2.80 3.78 12.07
CA TRP A 362 3.90 3.01 12.66
C TRP A 362 3.58 1.51 12.72
N THR A 363 4.53 0.59 12.48
CA THR A 363 5.85 0.82 11.93
C THR A 363 5.89 0.30 10.51
N ALA A 364 6.05 1.17 9.52
CA ALA A 364 6.02 0.83 8.10
C ALA A 364 7.44 0.47 7.59
N ASN A 365 7.80 -0.82 7.60
CA ASN A 365 9.17 -1.27 7.36
C ASN A 365 9.39 -1.94 6.01
N SER A 366 8.33 -2.47 5.36
CA SER A 366 8.45 -3.12 4.07
C SER A 366 8.33 -2.12 2.91
N PHE A 367 8.93 -2.44 1.77
CA PHE A 367 8.79 -1.64 0.54
C PHE A 367 7.31 -1.39 0.17
N GLY A 368 6.46 -2.43 0.25
CA GLY A 368 5.03 -2.32 -0.05
C GLY A 368 4.29 -1.42 0.93
N SER A 369 4.61 -1.53 2.22
CA SER A 369 4.05 -0.73 3.29
C SER A 369 4.43 0.76 3.14
N ILE A 370 5.72 1.05 2.98
CA ILE A 370 6.23 2.40 2.80
C ILE A 370 5.56 3.08 1.59
N ILE A 371 5.54 2.42 0.42
CA ILE A 371 4.88 2.97 -0.77
C ILE A 371 3.39 3.18 -0.52
N ARG A 372 2.71 2.21 0.07
CA ARG A 372 1.29 2.32 0.39
C ARG A 372 1.00 3.61 1.16
N PHE A 373 1.79 3.95 2.16
CA PHE A 373 1.59 5.13 2.98
C PHE A 373 2.15 6.41 2.35
N MET A 374 3.23 6.34 1.58
CA MET A 374 3.74 7.49 0.81
C MET A 374 2.74 8.03 -0.24
N VAL A 375 1.89 7.16 -0.80
CA VAL A 375 0.85 7.57 -1.77
C VAL A 375 -0.54 7.69 -1.13
N SER A 376 -0.74 7.25 0.11
CA SER A 376 -1.92 7.59 0.89
C SER A 376 -1.74 8.99 1.48
N ASN A 377 -2.81 9.58 1.94
CA ASN A 377 -2.77 10.94 2.47
C ASN A 377 -2.30 10.98 3.94
N VAL A 378 -1.26 10.20 4.35
CA VAL A 378 -0.70 10.27 5.71
C VAL A 378 0.33 11.38 5.81
N ASP A 379 0.40 12.03 6.97
CA ASP A 379 1.35 13.11 7.23
C ASP A 379 2.76 12.58 7.46
N GLY A 380 2.91 11.42 8.13
CA GLY A 380 4.20 10.81 8.38
C GLY A 380 4.18 9.28 8.47
N ILE A 381 5.35 8.69 8.30
CA ILE A 381 5.61 7.27 8.56
C ILE A 381 6.77 7.12 9.53
N ILE A 382 6.56 6.38 10.62
CA ILE A 382 7.61 5.94 11.52
C ILE A 382 8.14 4.60 10.99
N THR A 383 9.44 4.51 10.72
CA THR A 383 10.02 3.35 10.04
C THR A 383 11.43 3.02 10.57
N ASP A 384 11.75 1.72 10.62
CA ASP A 384 13.13 1.26 10.78
C ASP A 384 13.89 1.34 9.45
N SER A 385 13.22 1.21 8.30
CA SER A 385 13.83 1.21 6.96
C SER A 385 14.00 2.64 6.41
N VAL A 386 14.73 3.48 7.14
CA VAL A 386 14.85 4.93 6.89
C VAL A 386 15.42 5.23 5.51
N GLN A 387 16.54 4.59 5.12
CA GLN A 387 17.18 4.82 3.81
C GLN A 387 16.25 4.45 2.66
N LEU A 388 15.50 3.35 2.81
CA LEU A 388 14.51 2.94 1.82
C LEU A 388 13.39 3.97 1.70
N ALA A 389 12.84 4.43 2.82
CA ALA A 389 11.76 5.42 2.83
C ALA A 389 12.19 6.74 2.18
N ILE A 390 13.38 7.24 2.49
CA ILE A 390 13.94 8.46 1.89
C ILE A 390 14.16 8.26 0.37
N SER A 391 14.70 7.12 -0.04
CA SER A 391 14.91 6.83 -1.46
C SER A 391 13.61 6.79 -2.25
N ILE A 392 12.53 6.31 -1.64
CA ILE A 392 11.18 6.32 -2.22
C ILE A 392 10.66 7.77 -2.28
N LYS A 393 10.76 8.52 -1.18
CA LYS A 393 10.32 9.92 -1.08
C LYS A 393 10.99 10.79 -2.15
N ASP A 394 12.31 10.65 -2.32
CA ASP A 394 13.10 11.40 -3.32
C ASP A 394 12.88 10.93 -4.77
N GLY A 395 12.07 9.90 -4.99
CA GLY A 395 11.88 9.29 -6.30
C GLY A 395 13.12 8.64 -6.87
N LYS A 396 14.12 8.33 -6.02
CA LYS A 396 15.38 7.65 -6.37
C LYS A 396 15.24 6.13 -6.30
N SER A 397 14.24 5.62 -5.57
CA SER A 397 13.93 4.21 -5.60
C SER A 397 13.14 3.90 -6.86
N ASP A 398 13.43 2.74 -7.46
CA ASP A 398 12.68 2.17 -8.59
C ASP A 398 11.27 1.75 -8.14
N SER A 399 10.51 2.69 -7.54
CA SER A 399 9.11 2.40 -7.26
C SER A 399 8.42 2.20 -8.60
N PRO A 400 7.85 1.02 -8.89
CA PRO A 400 7.25 0.78 -10.18
C PRO A 400 6.14 1.80 -10.41
N ASP A 401 6.24 2.62 -11.44
CA ASP A 401 5.17 3.52 -11.90
C ASP A 401 3.85 2.76 -12.12
N PHE A 402 3.96 1.44 -12.28
CA PHE A 402 2.86 0.49 -12.29
C PHE A 402 2.04 0.49 -11.00
N ILE A 403 2.65 0.61 -9.82
CA ILE A 403 1.91 0.70 -8.54
C ILE A 403 1.14 2.02 -8.44
N ARG A 404 1.69 3.13 -8.98
CA ARG A 404 0.99 4.41 -9.07
C ARG A 404 -0.25 4.32 -9.96
N LEU A 405 -0.13 3.64 -11.11
CA LEU A 405 -1.25 3.41 -12.02
C LEU A 405 -2.29 2.47 -11.42
N LEU A 406 -1.88 1.39 -10.74
CA LEU A 406 -2.81 0.47 -10.09
C LEU A 406 -3.72 1.17 -9.08
N ARG A 407 -3.22 2.18 -8.35
CA ARG A 407 -4.02 2.92 -7.37
C ARG A 407 -5.07 3.84 -7.96
N ILE A 408 -4.92 4.30 -9.20
CA ILE A 408 -5.98 5.04 -9.89
C ILE A 408 -7.19 4.13 -10.13
N PHE A 409 -6.94 2.87 -10.47
CA PHE A 409 -8.00 1.91 -10.75
C PHE A 409 -8.46 1.13 -9.51
N PHE A 410 -7.62 1.05 -8.50
CA PHE A 410 -7.85 0.30 -7.27
C PHE A 410 -7.36 1.10 -6.04
N PRO A 411 -8.08 2.14 -5.62
CA PRO A 411 -7.66 3.00 -4.50
C PRO A 411 -7.53 2.27 -3.15
N GLN A 412 -7.86 0.98 -3.10
CA GLN A 412 -7.82 0.15 -1.89
C GLN A 412 -6.54 -0.71 -1.77
N PHE A 413 -5.59 -0.60 -2.74
CA PHE A 413 -4.30 -1.30 -2.69
C PHE A 413 -3.22 -0.44 -2.08
#